data_bfc208973d6447c2e564552dcaf4e24e
#
_entry.id   bfc208973d6447c2e564552dcaf4e24e
#
_cell.length_a   1.000
_cell.length_b   1.000
_cell.length_c   1.000
_cell.angle_alpha   90.00
_cell.angle_beta   90.00
_cell.angle_gamma   90.00
#
_symmetry.space_group_name_H-M   'P 1'
#
loop_
_entity.id
_entity.type
_entity.pdbx_description
1 polymer ?
#
loop_
_entity_poly.entity_id
_entity_poly.type
_entity_poly.pdbx_seq_one_letter_code
_entity_poly.pdbx_strand_id
1 'polypeptide(L)'
;MKKIISMLLAVVLAIGCSATAFAHEVTTDGGSGAVPVVLTQKVTKFSVTVPTVLPVYMSATHEIEVATDAKIINNGFGPVCVKSVQVDSLKDWKLVEFESDLTGGKVNEHKYGLQFMWSDVQTDGTCAVNNFPTIKGNGSMHLDYAANISVLSGALEENIAMVTFVVGWDDGSIVTGVLGIEYPWKYIVTADGTATLIEYLGDRRSGADLVVPNEIAGYTVKACAATNLSGSNVFGTVTIQDNVELAPEIFYNTTIDNLVIGKNVVFQTNSTPYGNELLPALRTPFGMSIRRTYAVNSTRTFYSGAKVKTIETHSPITVYAIFGDSSTITNVTFGPEVTTIDRQMFRGCVNLESITVQNSKDNITWLNEQSGVSISKYNFVG
;
A
#
# COMPACT_ATOMS: atom_id res chain seq x y z
N MET A 1 57.22 8.36 -16.34
CA MET A 1 56.33 7.45 -15.60
C MET A 1 55.03 8.11 -15.11
N LYS A 2 55.04 9.33 -14.51
CA LYS A 2 53.81 9.99 -14.04
C LYS A 2 52.77 10.33 -15.13
N LYS A 3 53.17 10.59 -16.38
CA LYS A 3 52.26 10.94 -17.48
C LYS A 3 51.56 9.72 -18.11
N ILE A 4 52.12 8.52 -18.00
CA ILE A 4 51.55 7.29 -18.54
C ILE A 4 50.40 6.79 -17.61
N ILE A 5 50.57 6.97 -16.29
CA ILE A 5 49.55 6.59 -15.30
C ILE A 5 48.28 7.46 -15.43
N SER A 6 48.44 8.77 -15.72
CA SER A 6 47.30 9.67 -15.93
C SER A 6 46.54 9.36 -17.22
N MET A 7 47.19 8.81 -18.24
CA MET A 7 46.56 8.47 -19.52
C MET A 7 45.77 7.15 -19.42
N LEU A 8 46.25 6.20 -18.61
CA LEU A 8 45.51 4.95 -18.35
C LEU A 8 44.26 5.19 -17.52
N LEU A 9 44.29 6.14 -16.57
CA LEU A 9 43.12 6.48 -15.74
C LEU A 9 42.04 7.19 -16.55
N ALA A 10 42.41 7.97 -17.58
CA ALA A 10 41.44 8.67 -18.43
C ALA A 10 40.73 7.74 -19.42
N VAL A 11 41.32 6.62 -19.82
CA VAL A 11 40.74 5.63 -20.74
C VAL A 11 39.71 4.75 -20.01
N VAL A 12 39.89 4.48 -18.72
CA VAL A 12 38.91 3.70 -17.92
C VAL A 12 37.61 4.48 -17.64
N LEU A 13 37.67 5.82 -17.63
CA LEU A 13 36.50 6.69 -17.44
C LEU A 13 35.62 6.86 -18.69
N ALA A 14 36.10 6.43 -19.88
CA ALA A 14 35.38 6.62 -21.14
C ALA A 14 34.60 5.37 -21.62
N ILE A 15 34.78 4.21 -20.97
CA ILE A 15 34.07 2.97 -21.32
C ILE A 15 32.98 2.74 -20.27
N GLY A 16 31.72 2.92 -20.67
CA GLY A 16 30.55 2.80 -19.83
C GLY A 16 30.50 1.50 -19.00
N CYS A 17 30.36 1.67 -17.72
CA CYS A 17 30.24 0.72 -16.62
C CYS A 17 29.65 -0.65 -16.93
N SER A 18 30.48 -1.60 -17.26
CA SER A 18 30.41 -2.93 -16.70
C SER A 18 31.54 -3.02 -15.66
N ALA A 19 31.22 -3.08 -14.38
CA ALA A 19 32.19 -3.25 -13.32
C ALA A 19 32.74 -4.67 -13.40
N THR A 20 33.85 -4.84 -14.15
CA THR A 20 34.62 -6.09 -14.14
C THR A 20 35.66 -5.99 -13.03
N ALA A 21 35.57 -6.89 -12.06
CA ALA A 21 36.63 -7.05 -11.06
C ALA A 21 37.83 -7.72 -11.72
N PHE A 22 38.99 -7.06 -11.71
CA PHE A 22 40.27 -7.66 -12.13
C PHE A 22 40.90 -8.31 -10.91
N ALA A 23 41.35 -9.56 -11.07
CA ALA A 23 42.08 -10.27 -10.04
C ALA A 23 43.55 -9.80 -10.02
N HIS A 24 44.09 -9.58 -8.82
CA HIS A 24 45.50 -9.35 -8.59
C HIS A 24 46.12 -10.58 -7.94
N GLU A 25 47.12 -11.18 -8.58
CA GLU A 25 47.79 -12.38 -8.07
C GLU A 25 48.88 -11.99 -7.07
N VAL A 26 48.84 -12.56 -5.88
CA VAL A 26 49.92 -12.45 -4.88
C VAL A 26 50.76 -13.72 -4.93
N THR A 27 51.98 -13.61 -5.43
CA THR A 27 52.82 -14.78 -5.75
C THR A 27 53.86 -15.13 -4.67
N THR A 28 53.91 -14.35 -3.57
CA THR A 28 54.85 -14.59 -2.46
C THR A 28 54.11 -14.78 -1.15
N ASP A 29 54.59 -15.72 -0.32
CA ASP A 29 54.10 -15.93 1.03
C ASP A 29 54.31 -14.66 1.87
N GLY A 30 53.24 -14.17 2.53
CA GLY A 30 53.23 -12.89 3.23
C GLY A 30 53.13 -11.65 2.33
N GLY A 31 52.98 -11.83 1.02
CA GLY A 31 52.78 -10.72 0.08
C GLY A 31 51.42 -10.03 0.28
N SER A 32 51.30 -8.76 -0.08
CA SER A 32 50.07 -7.97 0.01
C SER A 32 49.65 -7.44 -1.35
N GLY A 33 48.35 -7.48 -1.63
CA GLY A 33 47.73 -6.84 -2.80
C GLY A 33 46.82 -5.71 -2.37
N ALA A 34 47.05 -4.50 -2.89
CA ALA A 34 46.18 -3.37 -2.65
C ALA A 34 45.07 -3.32 -3.71
N VAL A 35 43.83 -3.37 -3.30
CA VAL A 35 42.64 -3.28 -4.17
C VAL A 35 41.96 -1.94 -3.93
N PRO A 36 41.91 -1.04 -4.94
CA PRO A 36 41.17 0.21 -4.78
C PRO A 36 39.67 -0.04 -4.76
N VAL A 37 39.00 0.59 -3.82
CA VAL A 37 37.53 0.69 -3.84
C VAL A 37 37.17 1.95 -4.63
N VAL A 38 36.48 1.78 -5.76
CA VAL A 38 36.08 2.90 -6.62
C VAL A 38 34.60 3.16 -6.37
N LEU A 39 34.26 4.31 -5.79
CA LEU A 39 32.91 4.81 -5.70
C LEU A 39 32.59 5.63 -6.95
N THR A 40 31.63 5.20 -7.75
CA THR A 40 31.09 5.99 -8.86
C THR A 40 29.69 6.45 -8.51
N GLN A 41 29.54 7.74 -8.26
CA GLN A 41 28.23 8.36 -8.10
C GLN A 41 27.75 8.90 -9.45
N LYS A 42 26.61 8.41 -9.95
CA LYS A 42 25.97 9.01 -11.11
C LYS A 42 25.39 10.35 -10.71
N VAL A 43 25.57 11.37 -11.55
CA VAL A 43 24.93 12.68 -11.35
C VAL A 43 23.41 12.48 -11.35
N THR A 44 22.78 12.85 -10.26
CA THR A 44 21.32 12.75 -10.11
C THR A 44 20.69 13.92 -10.87
N LYS A 45 20.04 13.62 -11.99
CA LYS A 45 19.30 14.64 -12.75
C LYS A 45 17.95 14.87 -12.08
N PHE A 46 17.67 16.11 -11.70
CA PHE A 46 16.33 16.51 -11.30
C PHE A 46 15.45 16.63 -12.53
N SER A 47 14.35 15.86 -12.58
CA SER A 47 13.37 15.89 -13.67
C SER A 47 12.04 15.38 -13.16
N VAL A 48 11.08 16.27 -13.06
CA VAL A 48 9.72 15.95 -12.57
C VAL A 48 8.70 16.49 -13.55
N THR A 49 7.69 15.67 -13.85
CA THR A 49 6.53 16.07 -14.64
C THR A 49 5.33 16.23 -13.72
N VAL A 50 4.66 17.38 -13.79
CA VAL A 50 3.39 17.65 -13.11
C VAL A 50 2.25 17.68 -14.14
N PRO A 51 0.98 17.48 -13.75
CA PRO A 51 -0.15 17.60 -14.65
C PRO A 51 -0.20 18.98 -15.29
N THR A 52 -0.56 19.03 -16.56
CA THR A 52 -0.74 20.30 -17.31
C THR A 52 -2.12 20.90 -17.12
N VAL A 53 -3.10 20.07 -16.76
CA VAL A 53 -4.49 20.44 -16.48
C VAL A 53 -5.01 19.53 -15.36
N LEU A 54 -5.83 20.09 -14.50
CA LEU A 54 -6.64 19.37 -13.51
C LEU A 54 -8.11 19.61 -13.85
N PRO A 55 -8.72 18.77 -14.69
CA PRO A 55 -10.09 18.99 -15.15
C PRO A 55 -11.10 18.77 -14.04
N VAL A 56 -12.09 19.63 -13.97
CA VAL A 56 -13.26 19.51 -13.10
C VAL A 56 -14.51 19.60 -13.97
N TYR A 57 -15.36 18.63 -13.90
CA TYR A 57 -16.62 18.56 -14.62
C TYR A 57 -17.77 18.73 -13.62
N MET A 58 -18.75 19.56 -13.98
CA MET A 58 -19.96 19.73 -13.20
C MET A 58 -21.17 19.41 -14.09
N SER A 59 -22.00 18.46 -13.66
CA SER A 59 -23.21 18.10 -14.34
C SER A 59 -24.31 19.17 -14.17
N ALA A 60 -25.37 19.07 -14.95
CA ALA A 60 -26.56 19.93 -14.77
C ALA A 60 -27.28 19.73 -13.42
N THR A 61 -27.03 18.60 -12.76
CA THR A 61 -27.53 18.26 -11.40
C THR A 61 -26.55 18.65 -10.29
N HIS A 62 -25.49 19.39 -10.62
CA HIS A 62 -24.45 19.84 -9.71
C HIS A 62 -23.59 18.69 -9.13
N GLU A 63 -23.51 17.58 -9.82
CA GLU A 63 -22.55 16.52 -9.50
C GLU A 63 -21.17 16.90 -10.04
N ILE A 64 -20.14 16.83 -9.21
CA ILE A 64 -18.78 17.22 -9.54
C ILE A 64 -17.92 15.98 -9.72
N GLU A 65 -17.29 15.90 -10.87
CA GLU A 65 -16.33 14.84 -11.21
C GLU A 65 -14.96 15.45 -11.52
N VAL A 66 -13.91 14.76 -11.11
CA VAL A 66 -12.51 15.14 -11.36
C VAL A 66 -11.77 14.00 -12.07
N ALA A 67 -10.64 14.32 -12.71
CA ALA A 67 -9.83 13.28 -13.33
C ALA A 67 -9.21 12.35 -12.28
N THR A 68 -9.24 11.06 -12.54
CA THR A 68 -8.71 10.02 -11.67
C THR A 68 -7.33 9.52 -12.07
N ASP A 69 -6.73 10.06 -13.12
CA ASP A 69 -5.45 9.65 -13.70
C ASP A 69 -4.33 10.71 -13.58
N ALA A 70 -4.59 11.80 -12.86
CA ALA A 70 -3.60 12.85 -12.61
C ALA A 70 -2.40 12.30 -11.84
N LYS A 71 -1.16 12.59 -12.30
CA LYS A 71 0.06 12.06 -11.69
C LYS A 71 1.17 13.10 -11.69
N ILE A 72 2.00 13.05 -10.64
CA ILE A 72 3.32 13.67 -10.61
C ILE A 72 4.35 12.57 -10.86
N ILE A 73 5.22 12.73 -11.87
CA ILE A 73 6.14 11.70 -12.30
C ILE A 73 7.58 12.17 -12.05
N ASN A 74 8.34 11.40 -11.29
CA ASN A 74 9.76 11.61 -11.10
C ASN A 74 10.55 10.87 -12.19
N ASN A 75 11.05 11.61 -13.19
CA ASN A 75 11.88 11.06 -14.25
C ASN A 75 13.39 11.03 -13.88
N GLY A 76 13.72 11.48 -12.67
CA GLY A 76 15.08 11.47 -12.12
C GLY A 76 15.39 10.17 -11.38
N PHE A 77 16.62 10.04 -10.88
CA PHE A 77 17.06 8.86 -10.14
C PHE A 77 16.96 8.99 -8.61
N GLY A 78 16.94 10.23 -8.10
CA GLY A 78 16.83 10.49 -6.67
C GLY A 78 15.37 10.73 -6.24
N PRO A 79 15.05 10.50 -4.97
CA PRO A 79 13.71 10.73 -4.46
C PRO A 79 13.35 12.22 -4.46
N VAL A 80 12.10 12.54 -4.78
CA VAL A 80 11.56 13.91 -4.76
C VAL A 80 10.29 13.96 -3.94
N CYS A 81 9.95 15.14 -3.44
CA CYS A 81 8.68 15.39 -2.75
C CYS A 81 8.09 16.74 -3.16
N VAL A 82 6.81 16.92 -2.98
CA VAL A 82 6.14 18.22 -3.12
C VAL A 82 6.47 19.05 -1.88
N LYS A 83 7.06 20.22 -2.08
CA LYS A 83 7.49 21.14 -1.00
C LYS A 83 6.40 22.15 -0.66
N SER A 84 5.62 22.59 -1.63
CA SER A 84 4.45 23.43 -1.43
C SER A 84 3.47 23.33 -2.61
N VAL A 85 2.22 23.64 -2.33
CA VAL A 85 1.17 23.85 -3.33
C VAL A 85 0.57 25.21 -3.10
N GLN A 86 0.44 25.99 -4.17
CA GLN A 86 -0.21 27.30 -4.18
C GLN A 86 -1.28 27.31 -5.26
N VAL A 87 -2.46 27.83 -4.91
CA VAL A 87 -3.60 27.99 -5.82
C VAL A 87 -3.93 29.47 -5.95
N ASP A 88 -3.87 29.98 -7.17
CA ASP A 88 -4.22 31.36 -7.49
C ASP A 88 -5.53 31.36 -8.32
N SER A 89 -6.52 32.08 -7.82
CA SER A 89 -7.79 32.25 -8.54
C SER A 89 -7.58 33.06 -9.80
N LEU A 90 -8.27 32.68 -10.87
CA LEU A 90 -8.25 33.38 -12.13
C LEU A 90 -9.58 34.11 -12.36
N LYS A 91 -9.52 35.23 -13.11
CA LYS A 91 -10.68 36.05 -13.45
C LYS A 91 -11.42 36.54 -12.18
N ASP A 92 -12.73 36.36 -12.13
CA ASP A 92 -13.61 36.73 -11.03
C ASP A 92 -13.95 35.58 -10.09
N TRP A 93 -13.29 34.40 -10.26
CA TRP A 93 -13.43 33.27 -9.38
C TRP A 93 -12.80 33.52 -8.03
N LYS A 94 -13.40 32.97 -6.97
CA LYS A 94 -12.97 33.13 -5.59
C LYS A 94 -12.80 31.77 -4.92
N LEU A 95 -11.61 31.53 -4.42
CA LEU A 95 -11.32 30.38 -3.56
C LEU A 95 -12.01 30.55 -2.21
N VAL A 96 -12.70 29.53 -1.77
CA VAL A 96 -13.35 29.42 -0.46
C VAL A 96 -12.96 28.10 0.20
N GLU A 97 -13.30 27.89 1.47
CA GLU A 97 -13.08 26.62 2.15
C GLU A 97 -13.82 25.49 1.42
N PHE A 98 -13.18 24.33 1.32
CA PHE A 98 -13.70 23.19 0.58
C PHE A 98 -15.08 22.73 1.07
N GLU A 99 -15.29 22.73 2.37
CA GLU A 99 -16.56 22.32 3.02
C GLU A 99 -17.67 23.38 2.96
N SER A 100 -17.43 24.52 2.29
CA SER A 100 -18.46 25.55 2.15
C SER A 100 -19.69 25.02 1.42
N ASP A 101 -20.91 25.36 1.89
CA ASP A 101 -22.12 25.09 1.15
C ASP A 101 -22.23 26.04 -0.06
N LEU A 102 -21.90 25.54 -1.25
CA LEU A 102 -21.95 26.26 -2.52
C LEU A 102 -23.21 25.96 -3.33
N THR A 103 -24.09 25.07 -2.83
CA THR A 103 -25.34 24.65 -3.50
C THR A 103 -26.50 25.58 -3.14
N GLY A 104 -26.49 26.13 -1.92
CA GLY A 104 -27.54 27.03 -1.40
C GLY A 104 -27.37 28.52 -1.73
N GLY A 105 -26.27 28.87 -2.43
CA GLY A 105 -25.93 30.25 -2.77
C GLY A 105 -26.67 30.81 -3.99
N LYS A 106 -26.29 32.04 -4.39
CA LYS A 106 -26.77 32.62 -5.65
C LYS A 106 -26.10 31.94 -6.84
N VAL A 107 -26.84 31.76 -7.91
CA VAL A 107 -26.30 31.24 -9.17
C VAL A 107 -25.23 32.21 -9.71
N ASN A 108 -24.13 31.66 -10.26
CA ASN A 108 -22.99 32.41 -10.84
C ASN A 108 -22.23 33.27 -9.82
N GLU A 109 -22.04 32.75 -8.58
CA GLU A 109 -21.18 33.45 -7.60
C GLU A 109 -19.69 33.28 -7.87
N HIS A 110 -19.32 32.38 -8.81
CA HIS A 110 -17.95 32.09 -9.21
C HIS A 110 -17.05 31.77 -7.98
N LYS A 111 -17.54 30.88 -7.11
CA LYS A 111 -16.83 30.37 -5.95
C LYS A 111 -16.41 28.93 -6.17
N TYR A 112 -15.25 28.56 -5.67
CA TYR A 112 -14.76 27.20 -5.70
C TYR A 112 -13.93 26.86 -4.46
N GLY A 113 -13.98 25.62 -4.04
CA GLY A 113 -13.09 25.02 -3.03
C GLY A 113 -12.29 23.89 -3.67
N LEU A 114 -11.07 23.70 -3.24
CA LEU A 114 -10.20 22.62 -3.70
C LEU A 114 -9.60 21.85 -2.52
N GLN A 115 -9.34 20.58 -2.76
CA GLN A 115 -8.64 19.70 -1.85
C GLN A 115 -7.62 18.88 -2.65
N PHE A 116 -6.39 18.75 -2.13
CA PHE A 116 -5.34 17.91 -2.70
C PHE A 116 -4.86 16.91 -1.66
N MET A 117 -4.75 15.65 -2.03
CA MET A 117 -4.27 14.59 -1.14
C MET A 117 -4.91 14.68 0.25
N TRP A 118 -6.23 14.94 0.29
CA TRP A 118 -7.05 15.08 1.51
C TRP A 118 -6.66 16.28 2.41
N SER A 119 -5.92 17.22 1.87
CA SER A 119 -5.64 18.50 2.51
C SER A 119 -6.40 19.62 1.82
N ASP A 120 -7.18 20.37 2.59
CA ASP A 120 -7.94 21.50 2.07
C ASP A 120 -7.01 22.62 1.62
N VAL A 121 -7.34 23.24 0.49
CA VAL A 121 -6.70 24.48 0.09
C VAL A 121 -7.32 25.61 0.90
N GLN A 122 -6.47 26.35 1.61
CA GLN A 122 -6.88 27.48 2.41
C GLN A 122 -7.29 28.67 1.49
N THR A 123 -8.07 29.60 2.01
CA THR A 123 -8.55 30.77 1.25
C THR A 123 -7.44 31.71 0.75
N ASP A 124 -6.22 31.59 1.32
CA ASP A 124 -5.00 32.26 0.84
C ASP A 124 -4.28 31.50 -0.29
N GLY A 125 -4.85 30.37 -0.73
CA GLY A 125 -4.32 29.52 -1.79
C GLY A 125 -3.29 28.51 -1.32
N THR A 126 -2.89 28.49 -0.05
CA THR A 126 -1.93 27.51 0.45
C THR A 126 -2.59 26.15 0.70
N CYS A 127 -1.85 25.07 0.47
CA CYS A 127 -2.27 23.72 0.79
C CYS A 127 -1.19 23.00 1.59
N ALA A 128 -1.58 22.32 2.67
CA ALA A 128 -0.67 21.50 3.45
C ALA A 128 -0.15 20.32 2.60
N VAL A 129 1.16 20.12 2.60
CA VAL A 129 1.81 19.06 1.80
C VAL A 129 2.17 17.82 2.62
N ASN A 130 1.70 17.72 3.85
CA ASN A 130 2.03 16.63 4.76
C ASN A 130 1.56 15.25 4.27
N ASN A 131 0.56 15.23 3.41
CA ASN A 131 -0.02 14.00 2.85
C ASN A 131 0.55 13.63 1.48
N PHE A 132 1.52 14.40 0.95
CA PHE A 132 2.18 14.10 -0.31
C PHE A 132 3.33 13.13 -0.06
N PRO A 133 3.28 11.89 -0.57
CA PRO A 133 4.35 10.94 -0.36
C PRO A 133 5.61 11.28 -1.16
N THR A 134 6.73 10.72 -0.73
CA THR A 134 7.98 10.74 -1.49
C THR A 134 7.82 9.98 -2.80
N ILE A 135 8.23 10.58 -3.91
CA ILE A 135 8.24 9.96 -5.22
C ILE A 135 9.65 9.43 -5.50
N LYS A 136 9.81 8.11 -5.49
CA LYS A 136 11.09 7.44 -5.77
C LYS A 136 11.60 7.78 -7.18
N GLY A 137 12.89 7.63 -7.40
CA GLY A 137 13.48 7.78 -8.74
C GLY A 137 12.83 6.85 -9.76
N ASN A 138 12.48 7.40 -10.92
CA ASN A 138 11.71 6.77 -12.01
C ASN A 138 10.31 6.28 -11.59
N GLY A 139 9.76 6.82 -10.50
CA GLY A 139 8.43 6.51 -9.99
C GLY A 139 7.40 7.60 -10.30
N SER A 140 6.16 7.35 -9.94
CA SER A 140 5.08 8.33 -10.02
C SER A 140 4.23 8.30 -8.76
N MET A 141 3.62 9.43 -8.46
CA MET A 141 2.61 9.59 -7.42
C MET A 141 1.29 9.95 -8.08
N HIS A 142 0.24 9.25 -7.75
CA HIS A 142 -1.12 9.63 -8.10
C HIS A 142 -1.49 10.92 -7.35
N LEU A 143 -2.06 11.89 -8.05
CA LEU A 143 -2.50 13.15 -7.47
C LEU A 143 -4.02 13.12 -7.30
N ASP A 144 -4.47 12.73 -6.11
CA ASP A 144 -5.88 12.81 -5.77
C ASP A 144 -6.26 14.25 -5.47
N TYR A 145 -7.34 14.72 -6.08
CA TYR A 145 -7.91 16.03 -5.81
C TYR A 145 -9.43 15.98 -5.84
N ALA A 146 -10.04 16.95 -5.19
CA ALA A 146 -11.48 17.16 -5.21
C ALA A 146 -11.78 18.66 -5.38
N ALA A 147 -12.95 18.94 -5.92
CA ALA A 147 -13.44 20.29 -6.10
C ALA A 147 -14.86 20.45 -5.60
N ASN A 148 -15.17 21.63 -5.11
CA ASN A 148 -16.51 22.08 -4.78
C ASN A 148 -16.74 23.41 -5.51
N ILE A 149 -17.82 23.56 -6.26
CA ILE A 149 -18.05 24.72 -7.16
C ILE A 149 -19.44 25.26 -6.96
N SER A 150 -19.60 26.59 -6.97
CA SER A 150 -20.91 27.23 -6.89
C SER A 150 -21.77 26.96 -8.14
N VAL A 151 -23.09 27.00 -7.97
CA VAL A 151 -24.05 26.72 -9.03
C VAL A 151 -23.89 27.72 -10.18
N LEU A 152 -23.86 27.20 -11.40
CA LEU A 152 -23.81 27.98 -12.66
C LEU A 152 -25.12 27.87 -13.44
N SER A 153 -25.51 28.95 -14.10
CA SER A 153 -26.77 29.00 -14.89
C SER A 153 -26.64 28.43 -16.30
N GLY A 154 -25.42 28.18 -16.79
CA GLY A 154 -25.18 27.77 -18.16
C GLY A 154 -23.86 26.99 -18.28
N ALA A 155 -23.64 26.43 -19.47
CA ALA A 155 -22.39 25.78 -19.81
C ALA A 155 -21.23 26.77 -19.78
N LEU A 156 -20.12 26.38 -19.17
CA LEU A 156 -18.90 27.16 -19.05
C LEU A 156 -17.71 26.25 -19.32
N GLU A 157 -16.74 26.75 -20.09
CA GLU A 157 -15.43 26.11 -20.27
C GLU A 157 -14.35 27.17 -20.10
N GLU A 158 -13.70 27.19 -18.97
CA GLU A 158 -12.63 28.14 -18.67
C GLU A 158 -11.69 27.68 -17.57
N ASN A 159 -10.50 28.28 -17.52
CA ASN A 159 -9.59 28.11 -16.40
C ASN A 159 -10.05 28.98 -15.24
N ILE A 160 -10.36 28.37 -14.11
CA ILE A 160 -10.85 29.02 -12.89
C ILE A 160 -9.73 29.28 -11.86
N ALA A 161 -8.65 28.52 -11.94
CA ALA A 161 -7.51 28.62 -11.04
C ALA A 161 -6.20 28.20 -11.73
N MET A 162 -5.09 28.66 -11.19
CA MET A 162 -3.75 28.16 -11.48
C MET A 162 -3.21 27.45 -10.24
N VAL A 163 -2.79 26.20 -10.41
CA VAL A 163 -2.18 25.41 -9.32
C VAL A 163 -0.68 25.30 -9.58
N THR A 164 0.12 25.74 -8.61
CA THR A 164 1.57 25.67 -8.66
C THR A 164 2.08 24.63 -7.68
N PHE A 165 2.72 23.57 -8.17
CA PHE A 165 3.42 22.58 -7.37
C PHE A 165 4.90 22.93 -7.32
N VAL A 166 5.44 23.19 -6.13
CA VAL A 166 6.88 23.30 -5.92
C VAL A 166 7.39 21.91 -5.52
N VAL A 167 8.23 21.33 -6.37
CA VAL A 167 8.81 20.00 -6.16
C VAL A 167 10.30 20.13 -5.92
N GLY A 168 10.83 19.43 -4.94
CA GLY A 168 12.25 19.42 -4.61
C GLY A 168 12.79 18.03 -4.32
N TRP A 169 14.12 17.94 -4.15
CA TRP A 169 14.71 16.71 -3.64
C TRP A 169 14.12 16.42 -2.25
N ASP A 170 13.81 15.14 -2.02
CA ASP A 170 13.57 14.65 -0.68
C ASP A 170 14.93 14.55 0.03
N ASP A 171 15.09 15.32 1.09
CA ASP A 171 16.33 15.41 1.89
C ASP A 171 16.49 14.25 2.89
N GLY A 172 15.65 13.21 2.74
CA GLY A 172 15.68 12.03 3.58
C GLY A 172 15.03 12.23 4.96
N SER A 173 14.39 13.37 5.17
CA SER A 173 13.45 13.49 6.29
C SER A 173 12.25 12.58 5.95
N ILE A 174 12.28 11.35 6.46
CA ILE A 174 11.15 10.44 6.37
C ILE A 174 10.01 11.11 7.12
N VAL A 175 9.04 11.63 6.38
CA VAL A 175 7.80 12.14 6.99
C VAL A 175 7.02 10.92 7.45
N THR A 176 7.24 10.54 8.71
CA THR A 176 6.55 9.42 9.34
C THR A 176 5.07 9.77 9.49
N GLY A 177 4.18 8.84 9.15
CA GLY A 177 2.75 9.02 9.28
C GLY A 177 2.08 9.71 8.09
N VAL A 178 2.73 9.77 6.93
CA VAL A 178 2.10 10.27 5.70
C VAL A 178 0.95 9.37 5.32
N LEU A 179 -0.25 9.93 5.30
CA LEU A 179 -1.42 9.29 4.75
C LEU A 179 -1.37 9.39 3.23
N GLY A 180 -1.34 8.25 2.55
CA GLY A 180 -1.42 8.16 1.09
C GLY A 180 -2.68 7.47 0.64
N ILE A 181 -3.09 7.77 -0.58
CA ILE A 181 -4.14 7.03 -1.26
C ILE A 181 -3.65 6.61 -2.63
N GLU A 182 -3.78 5.32 -2.91
CA GLU A 182 -3.72 4.75 -4.24
C GLU A 182 -4.91 3.81 -4.36
N TYR A 183 -5.92 4.25 -5.11
CA TYR A 183 -7.18 3.51 -5.21
C TYR A 183 -6.93 2.03 -5.60
N PRO A 184 -7.48 1.07 -4.89
CA PRO A 184 -8.57 1.23 -3.90
C PRO A 184 -8.10 1.29 -2.43
N TRP A 185 -6.89 1.74 -2.13
CA TRP A 185 -6.35 1.69 -0.77
C TRP A 185 -5.94 3.06 -0.23
N LYS A 186 -6.25 3.28 1.07
CA LYS A 186 -5.54 4.24 1.90
C LYS A 186 -4.42 3.53 2.65
N TYR A 187 -3.28 4.18 2.76
CA TYR A 187 -2.13 3.63 3.46
C TYR A 187 -1.40 4.70 4.28
N ILE A 188 -0.59 4.28 5.22
CA ILE A 188 0.33 5.13 5.98
C ILE A 188 1.75 4.64 5.73
N VAL A 189 2.67 5.56 5.43
CA VAL A 189 4.10 5.27 5.38
C VAL A 189 4.65 5.27 6.80
N THR A 190 5.28 4.18 7.20
CA THR A 190 5.85 3.99 8.52
C THR A 190 7.31 4.44 8.58
N ALA A 191 7.86 4.59 9.79
CA ALA A 191 9.20 5.14 10.02
C ALA A 191 10.34 4.33 9.34
N ASP A 192 10.09 3.06 9.06
CA ASP A 192 11.02 2.16 8.36
C ASP A 192 10.91 2.26 6.81
N GLY A 193 10.11 3.19 6.30
CA GLY A 193 9.90 3.39 4.87
C GLY A 193 9.02 2.35 4.20
N THR A 194 8.25 1.58 4.98
CA THR A 194 7.24 0.66 4.47
C THR A 194 5.84 1.26 4.55
N ALA A 195 4.86 0.63 3.92
CA ALA A 195 3.47 1.05 3.99
C ALA A 195 2.63 0.10 4.84
N THR A 196 1.64 0.65 5.53
CA THR A 196 0.55 -0.09 6.16
C THR A 196 -0.76 0.34 5.52
N LEU A 197 -1.53 -0.61 4.99
CA LEU A 197 -2.86 -0.36 4.45
C LEU A 197 -3.85 -0.16 5.61
N ILE A 198 -4.61 0.94 5.59
CA ILE A 198 -5.48 1.32 6.72
C ILE A 198 -6.96 1.36 6.39
N GLU A 199 -7.31 1.50 5.11
CA GLU A 199 -8.70 1.52 4.65
C GLU A 199 -8.79 1.03 3.20
N TYR A 200 -9.84 0.28 2.87
CA TYR A 200 -10.20 -0.10 1.53
C TYR A 200 -11.35 0.76 1.02
N LEU A 201 -11.16 1.42 -0.12
CA LEU A 201 -12.10 2.37 -0.72
C LEU A 201 -12.97 1.74 -1.83
N GLY A 202 -12.61 0.52 -2.26
CA GLY A 202 -13.34 -0.20 -3.31
C GLY A 202 -14.67 -0.78 -2.84
N ASP A 203 -15.35 -1.45 -3.75
CA ASP A 203 -16.63 -2.11 -3.46
C ASP A 203 -16.44 -3.28 -2.50
N ARG A 204 -17.27 -3.33 -1.48
CA ARG A 204 -17.24 -4.33 -0.40
C ARG A 204 -18.52 -5.17 -0.32
N ARG A 205 -19.44 -5.05 -1.27
CA ARG A 205 -20.77 -5.67 -1.16
C ARG A 205 -21.24 -6.42 -2.40
N SER A 206 -20.65 -6.17 -3.56
CA SER A 206 -21.09 -6.76 -4.82
C SER A 206 -20.52 -8.15 -5.10
N GLY A 207 -19.62 -8.66 -4.25
CA GLY A 207 -18.85 -9.86 -4.56
C GLY A 207 -17.65 -9.58 -5.49
N ALA A 208 -17.22 -8.33 -5.58
CA ALA A 208 -16.02 -7.95 -6.31
C ALA A 208 -14.76 -8.60 -5.71
N ASP A 209 -13.74 -8.77 -6.52
CA ASP A 209 -12.45 -9.29 -6.07
C ASP A 209 -11.69 -8.21 -5.30
N LEU A 210 -10.94 -8.65 -4.27
CA LEU A 210 -10.09 -7.83 -3.43
C LEU A 210 -8.65 -8.31 -3.52
N VAL A 211 -7.72 -7.40 -3.78
CA VAL A 211 -6.29 -7.66 -3.67
C VAL A 211 -5.71 -6.85 -2.52
N VAL A 212 -5.07 -7.53 -1.57
CA VAL A 212 -4.19 -6.92 -0.58
C VAL A 212 -2.78 -6.96 -1.17
N PRO A 213 -2.26 -5.84 -1.70
CA PRO A 213 -1.00 -5.81 -2.43
C PRO A 213 0.20 -5.86 -1.48
N ASN A 214 1.35 -6.30 -1.98
CA ASN A 214 2.63 -6.24 -1.27
C ASN A 214 3.48 -5.00 -1.66
N GLU A 215 2.97 -4.19 -2.58
CA GLU A 215 3.56 -2.90 -2.97
C GLU A 215 2.44 -1.90 -3.27
N ILE A 216 2.61 -0.64 -2.82
CA ILE A 216 1.68 0.46 -3.08
C ILE A 216 2.47 1.76 -3.24
N ALA A 217 2.20 2.53 -4.29
CA ALA A 217 2.90 3.78 -4.59
C ALA A 217 4.43 3.67 -4.52
N GLY A 218 4.99 2.50 -4.86
CA GLY A 218 6.42 2.20 -4.76
C GLY A 218 6.93 1.89 -3.34
N TYR A 219 6.06 1.79 -2.33
CA TYR A 219 6.40 1.33 -0.98
C TYR A 219 6.08 -0.16 -0.83
N THR A 220 6.98 -0.89 -0.18
CA THR A 220 6.67 -2.26 0.25
C THR A 220 5.56 -2.22 1.29
N VAL A 221 4.47 -2.93 1.06
CA VAL A 221 3.40 -3.10 2.03
C VAL A 221 3.83 -4.13 3.07
N LYS A 222 4.05 -3.67 4.30
CA LYS A 222 4.38 -4.53 5.42
C LYS A 222 3.14 -5.13 6.07
N ALA A 223 2.07 -4.34 6.19
CA ALA A 223 0.88 -4.78 6.90
C ALA A 223 -0.42 -4.27 6.27
N CYS A 224 -1.50 -5.01 6.50
CA CYS A 224 -2.87 -4.57 6.24
C CYS A 224 -3.65 -4.54 7.56
N ALA A 225 -4.06 -3.34 7.97
CA ALA A 225 -4.84 -3.06 9.17
C ALA A 225 -6.19 -2.38 8.86
N ALA A 226 -6.71 -2.55 7.65
CA ALA A 226 -7.94 -1.93 7.17
C ALA A 226 -9.18 -2.49 7.89
N THR A 227 -9.60 -1.82 8.94
CA THR A 227 -10.73 -2.27 9.80
C THR A 227 -12.06 -2.34 9.06
N ASN A 228 -12.20 -1.64 7.95
CA ASN A 228 -13.42 -1.62 7.15
C ASN A 228 -13.59 -2.86 6.24
N LEU A 229 -12.61 -3.75 6.20
CA LEU A 229 -12.77 -5.09 5.60
C LEU A 229 -13.56 -6.04 6.49
N SER A 230 -13.68 -5.74 7.78
CA SER A 230 -14.55 -6.48 8.70
C SER A 230 -16.00 -6.02 8.60
N GLY A 231 -16.95 -6.90 8.94
CA GLY A 231 -18.38 -6.61 8.93
C GLY A 231 -19.12 -7.44 7.86
N SER A 232 -20.31 -7.04 7.51
CA SER A 232 -21.14 -7.77 6.52
C SER A 232 -20.70 -7.49 5.08
N ASN A 233 -19.41 -7.58 4.80
CA ASN A 233 -18.86 -7.43 3.46
C ASN A 233 -18.97 -8.75 2.67
N VAL A 234 -18.97 -8.64 1.33
CA VAL A 234 -19.03 -9.78 0.41
C VAL A 234 -18.00 -9.58 -0.67
N PHE A 235 -17.06 -10.52 -0.77
CA PHE A 235 -16.03 -10.55 -1.79
C PHE A 235 -16.09 -11.86 -2.59
N GLY A 236 -15.76 -11.81 -3.86
CA GLY A 236 -15.52 -12.96 -4.71
C GLY A 236 -14.19 -13.62 -4.32
N THR A 237 -13.12 -13.23 -4.95
CA THR A 237 -11.77 -13.67 -4.58
C THR A 237 -11.07 -12.61 -3.73
N VAL A 238 -10.55 -13.01 -2.59
CA VAL A 238 -9.62 -12.21 -1.79
C VAL A 238 -8.22 -12.76 -1.96
N THR A 239 -7.33 -11.99 -2.57
CA THR A 239 -5.93 -12.35 -2.75
C THR A 239 -5.05 -11.53 -1.81
N ILE A 240 -4.30 -12.19 -0.96
CA ILE A 240 -3.29 -11.59 -0.10
C ILE A 240 -1.94 -11.89 -0.74
N GLN A 241 -1.23 -10.86 -1.19
CA GLN A 241 0.07 -11.04 -1.82
C GLN A 241 1.17 -11.39 -0.80
N ASP A 242 2.34 -11.78 -1.30
CA ASP A 242 3.46 -12.28 -0.51
C ASP A 242 3.97 -11.26 0.52
N ASN A 243 4.45 -11.76 1.66
CA ASN A 243 5.14 -11.00 2.71
C ASN A 243 4.29 -9.93 3.41
N VAL A 244 2.97 -10.02 3.37
CA VAL A 244 2.07 -9.08 4.05
C VAL A 244 1.67 -9.62 5.41
N GLU A 245 1.71 -8.77 6.44
CA GLU A 245 1.16 -9.06 7.75
C GLU A 245 -0.30 -8.60 7.82
N LEU A 246 -1.18 -9.42 8.37
CA LEU A 246 -2.59 -9.11 8.50
C LEU A 246 -2.95 -8.84 9.96
N ALA A 247 -3.64 -7.73 10.21
CA ALA A 247 -4.15 -7.39 11.53
C ALA A 247 -5.19 -8.41 12.00
N PRO A 248 -5.35 -8.60 13.33
CA PRO A 248 -6.38 -9.47 13.89
C PRO A 248 -7.79 -9.05 13.42
N GLU A 249 -8.66 -10.04 13.20
CA GLU A 249 -10.08 -9.85 12.87
C GLU A 249 -10.37 -9.01 11.62
N ILE A 250 -9.37 -8.85 10.72
CA ILE A 250 -9.50 -8.00 9.52
C ILE A 250 -10.68 -8.39 8.62
N PHE A 251 -11.02 -9.69 8.55
CA PHE A 251 -12.17 -10.21 7.79
C PHE A 251 -13.31 -10.73 8.70
N TYR A 252 -13.38 -10.24 9.95
CA TYR A 252 -14.45 -10.65 10.86
C TYR A 252 -15.84 -10.44 10.23
N ASN A 253 -16.69 -11.47 10.27
CA ASN A 253 -18.07 -11.47 9.75
C ASN A 253 -18.17 -11.08 8.25
N THR A 254 -17.14 -11.40 7.45
CA THR A 254 -17.07 -11.15 6.00
C THR A 254 -17.36 -12.45 5.25
N THR A 255 -18.03 -12.38 4.12
CA THR A 255 -18.23 -13.51 3.20
C THR A 255 -17.18 -13.44 2.08
N ILE A 256 -16.48 -14.54 1.83
CA ILE A 256 -15.41 -14.66 0.83
C ILE A 256 -15.61 -15.98 0.08
N ASP A 257 -15.80 -15.93 -1.24
CA ASP A 257 -15.91 -17.15 -2.02
C ASP A 257 -14.57 -17.88 -2.10
N ASN A 258 -13.50 -17.19 -2.48
CA ASN A 258 -12.17 -17.76 -2.59
C ASN A 258 -11.15 -16.92 -1.85
N LEU A 259 -10.39 -17.51 -0.94
CA LEU A 259 -9.28 -16.86 -0.23
C LEU A 259 -7.96 -17.44 -0.73
N VAL A 260 -7.14 -16.59 -1.32
CA VAL A 260 -5.79 -16.92 -1.80
C VAL A 260 -4.76 -16.22 -0.92
N ILE A 261 -3.88 -16.98 -0.31
CA ILE A 261 -2.87 -16.50 0.62
C ILE A 261 -1.48 -16.75 0.01
N GLY A 262 -0.75 -15.69 -0.28
CA GLY A 262 0.60 -15.72 -0.82
C GLY A 262 1.64 -16.29 0.14
N LYS A 263 2.91 -16.20 -0.24
CA LYS A 263 4.05 -16.70 0.55
C LYS A 263 4.37 -15.76 1.70
N ASN A 264 4.81 -16.32 2.82
CA ASN A 264 5.27 -15.57 4.01
C ASN A 264 4.22 -14.58 4.55
N VAL A 265 2.94 -14.83 4.33
CA VAL A 265 1.88 -14.03 4.95
C VAL A 265 1.82 -14.35 6.44
N VAL A 266 1.81 -13.31 7.26
CA VAL A 266 1.78 -13.44 8.72
C VAL A 266 0.41 -13.01 9.25
N PHE A 267 -0.21 -13.87 10.05
CA PHE A 267 -1.46 -13.57 10.73
C PHE A 267 -1.16 -13.11 12.16
N GLN A 268 -1.40 -11.84 12.43
CA GLN A 268 -1.20 -11.29 13.76
C GLN A 268 -2.28 -11.77 14.72
N THR A 269 -1.90 -12.08 15.96
CA THR A 269 -2.83 -12.43 17.03
C THR A 269 -2.97 -11.28 18.01
N ASN A 270 -4.06 -11.24 18.78
CA ASN A 270 -4.30 -10.21 19.80
C ASN A 270 -3.21 -10.14 20.88
N SER A 271 -2.32 -11.12 20.95
CA SER A 271 -1.19 -11.16 21.89
C SER A 271 0.08 -10.47 21.39
N THR A 272 0.11 -10.03 20.12
CA THR A 272 1.26 -9.30 19.59
C THR A 272 1.10 -7.80 19.76
N PRO A 273 2.16 -7.05 20.12
CA PRO A 273 2.07 -5.65 20.51
C PRO A 273 1.82 -4.65 19.36
N TYR A 274 1.32 -5.10 18.20
CA TYR A 274 0.99 -4.22 17.08
C TYR A 274 0.05 -3.06 17.46
N GLY A 275 -0.78 -3.27 18.48
CA GLY A 275 -1.66 -2.23 19.00
C GLY A 275 -0.94 -1.02 19.61
N ASN A 276 0.34 -1.13 19.95
CA ASN A 276 1.07 -0.06 20.63
C ASN A 276 2.03 0.71 19.71
N GLU A 277 2.51 0.11 18.62
CA GLU A 277 3.46 0.77 17.71
C GLU A 277 2.76 1.46 16.52
N LEU A 278 1.67 0.91 16.00
CA LEU A 278 0.86 1.58 14.97
C LEU A 278 -0.07 2.66 15.54
N LEU A 279 -0.51 2.52 16.79
CA LEU A 279 -1.39 3.50 17.44
C LEU A 279 -0.78 4.89 17.65
N PRO A 280 0.52 5.09 17.93
CA PRO A 280 1.10 6.42 17.98
C PRO A 280 1.13 7.12 16.61
N ALA A 281 1.38 6.38 15.53
CA ALA A 281 1.34 6.92 14.17
C ALA A 281 -0.08 7.24 13.70
N LEU A 282 -1.09 6.52 14.20
CA LEU A 282 -2.52 6.76 13.95
C LEU A 282 -3.13 7.83 14.86
N ARG A 283 -2.39 8.36 15.82
CA ARG A 283 -2.73 9.61 16.54
C ARG A 283 -2.37 10.83 15.71
N THR A 284 -2.76 10.82 14.44
CA THR A 284 -2.60 11.98 13.57
C THR A 284 -3.47 13.14 14.05
N PRO A 285 -3.14 14.40 13.66
CA PRO A 285 -3.86 15.61 14.06
C PRO A 285 -5.35 15.63 13.69
N PHE A 286 -5.83 14.68 12.91
CA PHE A 286 -7.22 14.59 12.45
C PHE A 286 -8.21 13.93 13.43
N GLY A 287 -7.82 13.64 14.68
CA GLY A 287 -8.76 13.18 15.71
C GLY A 287 -9.45 11.83 15.43
N MET A 288 -9.08 11.13 14.37
CA MET A 288 -9.64 9.80 14.07
C MET A 288 -9.05 8.78 15.04
N SER A 289 -9.77 8.60 16.15
CA SER A 289 -9.54 7.50 17.07
C SER A 289 -9.92 6.18 16.39
N ILE A 290 -8.97 5.50 15.78
CA ILE A 290 -9.13 4.08 15.45
C ILE A 290 -8.99 3.31 16.77
N ARG A 291 -9.91 3.56 17.70
CA ARG A 291 -10.09 2.77 18.91
C ARG A 291 -11.04 1.62 18.59
N ARG A 292 -10.55 0.52 18.07
CA ARG A 292 -11.07 -0.77 18.51
C ARG A 292 -10.15 -1.26 19.63
N THR A 293 -10.61 -1.15 20.85
CA THR A 293 -10.08 -1.91 21.97
C THR A 293 -10.36 -3.37 21.64
N TYR A 294 -9.40 -4.06 21.05
CA TYR A 294 -9.47 -5.51 20.96
C TYR A 294 -9.45 -5.99 22.41
N ALA A 295 -10.53 -6.65 22.83
CA ALA A 295 -10.59 -7.19 24.18
C ALA A 295 -9.41 -8.16 24.35
N VAL A 296 -8.50 -7.86 25.27
CA VAL A 296 -7.23 -8.56 25.54
C VAL A 296 -7.42 -10.05 25.87
N ASN A 297 -8.65 -10.53 26.00
CA ASN A 297 -9.02 -11.89 26.38
C ASN A 297 -9.87 -12.63 25.33
N SER A 298 -10.02 -12.15 24.09
CA SER A 298 -10.72 -12.94 23.10
C SER A 298 -9.74 -13.91 22.44
N THR A 299 -9.91 -15.19 22.74
CA THR A 299 -9.38 -16.32 21.95
C THR A 299 -10.02 -16.37 20.54
N ARG A 300 -10.71 -15.29 20.13
CA ARG A 300 -11.35 -15.18 18.83
C ARG A 300 -10.29 -14.97 17.79
N THR A 301 -10.11 -16.01 17.04
CA THR A 301 -9.23 -16.07 15.89
C THR A 301 -9.70 -15.12 14.78
N PHE A 302 -8.78 -14.75 13.94
CA PHE A 302 -8.88 -13.92 12.74
C PHE A 302 -10.20 -14.07 11.94
N TYR A 303 -10.80 -15.26 11.96
CA TYR A 303 -11.97 -15.61 11.14
C TYR A 303 -13.22 -15.97 11.95
N SER A 304 -13.30 -15.61 13.18
CA SER A 304 -14.54 -15.81 13.93
C SER A 304 -15.71 -15.12 13.21
N GLY A 305 -16.56 -15.93 12.57
CA GLY A 305 -17.71 -15.47 11.78
C GLY A 305 -17.43 -15.14 10.31
N ALA A 306 -16.19 -15.24 9.82
CA ALA A 306 -15.94 -15.17 8.39
C ALA A 306 -16.50 -16.40 7.68
N LYS A 307 -17.17 -16.18 6.54
CA LYS A 307 -17.77 -17.23 5.71
C LYS A 307 -16.91 -17.44 4.47
N VAL A 308 -15.82 -18.19 4.61
CA VAL A 308 -14.92 -18.53 3.50
C VAL A 308 -15.36 -19.86 2.91
N LYS A 309 -15.43 -19.98 1.59
CA LYS A 309 -15.85 -21.19 0.90
C LYS A 309 -14.66 -22.06 0.48
N THR A 310 -13.67 -21.47 -0.19
CA THR A 310 -12.43 -22.17 -0.57
C THR A 310 -11.21 -21.41 -0.10
N ILE A 311 -10.13 -22.13 0.19
CA ILE A 311 -8.85 -21.57 0.63
C ILE A 311 -7.72 -22.17 -0.19
N GLU A 312 -6.87 -21.31 -0.74
CA GLU A 312 -5.56 -21.66 -1.26
C GLU A 312 -4.49 -20.92 -0.46
N THR A 313 -3.49 -21.62 0.06
CA THR A 313 -2.42 -20.99 0.85
C THR A 313 -1.05 -21.46 0.44
N HIS A 314 -0.15 -20.50 0.24
CA HIS A 314 1.27 -20.70 0.00
C HIS A 314 2.12 -20.38 1.24
N SER A 315 1.46 -20.04 2.35
CA SER A 315 2.10 -19.78 3.65
C SER A 315 1.78 -20.87 4.66
N PRO A 316 2.71 -21.23 5.54
CA PRO A 316 2.40 -21.99 6.73
C PRO A 316 1.49 -21.16 7.64
N ILE A 317 0.35 -21.69 8.01
CA ILE A 317 -0.57 -21.07 8.96
C ILE A 317 -0.48 -21.81 10.27
N THR A 318 0.16 -21.19 11.25
CA THR A 318 0.43 -21.78 12.57
C THR A 318 -0.46 -21.22 13.69
N VAL A 319 -1.44 -20.37 13.33
CA VAL A 319 -2.36 -19.78 14.30
C VAL A 319 -3.46 -20.78 14.64
N TYR A 320 -3.59 -21.08 15.92
CA TYR A 320 -4.56 -22.04 16.47
C TYR A 320 -5.98 -21.74 15.99
N ALA A 321 -6.62 -22.75 15.40
CA ALA A 321 -8.03 -22.74 14.98
C ALA A 321 -8.46 -21.49 14.18
N ILE A 322 -7.57 -20.93 13.37
CA ILE A 322 -7.82 -19.68 12.62
C ILE A 322 -9.06 -19.74 11.74
N PHE A 323 -9.37 -20.91 11.19
CA PHE A 323 -10.58 -21.21 10.43
C PHE A 323 -11.54 -22.14 11.18
N GLY A 324 -11.34 -22.30 12.48
CA GLY A 324 -12.12 -23.23 13.30
C GLY A 324 -13.62 -22.92 13.30
N ASP A 325 -14.41 -23.99 13.40
CA ASP A 325 -15.88 -23.95 13.47
C ASP A 325 -16.58 -23.29 12.25
N SER A 326 -15.86 -23.15 11.13
CA SER A 326 -16.46 -22.65 9.89
C SER A 326 -17.41 -23.70 9.29
N SER A 327 -18.65 -23.30 9.03
CA SER A 327 -19.66 -24.13 8.34
C SER A 327 -19.64 -23.93 6.82
N THR A 328 -18.77 -23.08 6.29
CA THR A 328 -18.78 -22.71 4.86
C THR A 328 -17.60 -23.25 4.09
N ILE A 329 -16.48 -23.57 4.76
CA ILE A 329 -15.27 -24.10 4.08
C ILE A 329 -15.54 -25.51 3.58
N THR A 330 -15.38 -25.70 2.26
CA THR A 330 -15.53 -26.98 1.58
C THR A 330 -14.20 -27.55 1.13
N ASN A 331 -13.30 -26.72 0.60
CA ASN A 331 -12.04 -27.16 0.02
C ASN A 331 -10.88 -26.27 0.45
N VAL A 332 -9.74 -26.90 0.68
CA VAL A 332 -8.48 -26.25 1.04
C VAL A 332 -7.36 -26.78 0.17
N THR A 333 -6.51 -25.89 -0.32
CA THR A 333 -5.28 -26.27 -1.04
C THR A 333 -4.09 -25.63 -0.35
N PHE A 334 -3.09 -26.44 0.00
CA PHE A 334 -1.77 -26.00 0.42
C PHE A 334 -0.81 -26.05 -0.76
N GLY A 335 -0.19 -24.93 -1.07
CA GLY A 335 0.81 -24.81 -2.14
C GLY A 335 2.07 -25.64 -1.86
N PRO A 336 2.92 -25.85 -2.89
CA PRO A 336 4.10 -26.71 -2.80
C PRO A 336 5.16 -26.18 -1.83
N GLU A 337 5.11 -24.91 -1.46
CA GLU A 337 6.04 -24.28 -0.50
C GLU A 337 5.67 -24.54 0.96
N VAL A 338 4.45 -24.98 1.23
CA VAL A 338 3.97 -25.19 2.60
C VAL A 338 4.60 -26.47 3.17
N THR A 339 5.41 -26.31 4.20
CA THR A 339 6.10 -27.42 4.89
C THR A 339 5.61 -27.64 6.31
N THR A 340 4.72 -26.78 6.82
CA THR A 340 4.17 -26.90 8.17
C THR A 340 2.66 -26.74 8.14
N ILE A 341 1.94 -27.68 8.69
CA ILE A 341 0.46 -27.67 8.74
C ILE A 341 0.00 -27.95 10.17
N ASP A 342 -0.79 -27.01 10.73
CA ASP A 342 -1.48 -27.21 12.00
C ASP A 342 -2.83 -27.89 11.76
N ARG A 343 -2.99 -29.12 12.26
CA ARG A 343 -4.22 -29.89 12.07
C ARG A 343 -5.43 -29.31 12.81
N GLN A 344 -5.23 -28.43 13.77
CA GLN A 344 -6.33 -27.74 14.46
C GLN A 344 -6.86 -26.54 13.69
N MET A 345 -6.19 -26.08 12.65
CA MET A 345 -6.57 -24.93 11.85
C MET A 345 -8.02 -24.99 11.39
N PHE A 346 -8.49 -26.18 10.99
CA PHE A 346 -9.86 -26.43 10.49
C PHE A 346 -10.70 -27.25 11.48
N ARG A 347 -10.39 -27.21 12.77
CA ARG A 347 -11.16 -27.92 13.77
C ARG A 347 -12.62 -27.41 13.75
N GLY A 348 -13.58 -28.34 13.72
CA GLY A 348 -15.00 -28.00 13.71
C GLY A 348 -15.57 -27.56 12.35
N CYS A 349 -14.77 -27.56 11.27
CA CYS A 349 -15.26 -27.29 9.91
C CYS A 349 -16.08 -28.49 9.40
N VAL A 350 -17.37 -28.44 9.63
CA VAL A 350 -18.27 -29.60 9.40
C VAL A 350 -18.49 -29.94 7.93
N ASN A 351 -18.38 -28.93 7.03
CA ASN A 351 -18.59 -29.09 5.61
C ASN A 351 -17.28 -29.23 4.82
N LEU A 352 -16.14 -29.38 5.49
CA LEU A 352 -14.85 -29.56 4.82
C LEU A 352 -14.81 -30.94 4.13
N GLU A 353 -14.77 -30.91 2.81
CA GLU A 353 -14.77 -32.11 1.95
C GLU A 353 -13.38 -32.63 1.69
N SER A 354 -12.46 -31.73 1.28
CA SER A 354 -11.12 -32.11 0.89
C SER A 354 -10.06 -31.09 1.29
N ILE A 355 -8.86 -31.60 1.58
CA ILE A 355 -7.65 -30.83 1.75
C ILE A 355 -6.61 -31.36 0.78
N THR A 356 -6.20 -30.55 -0.20
CA THR A 356 -5.15 -30.90 -1.14
C THR A 356 -3.83 -30.33 -0.66
N VAL A 357 -2.77 -31.13 -0.67
CA VAL A 357 -1.40 -30.72 -0.32
C VAL A 357 -0.52 -30.94 -1.53
N GLN A 358 -0.01 -29.85 -2.10
CA GLN A 358 0.85 -29.88 -3.30
C GLN A 358 2.33 -30.16 -2.97
N ASN A 359 2.63 -30.57 -1.77
CA ASN A 359 3.95 -31.02 -1.33
C ASN A 359 3.91 -32.49 -0.91
N SER A 360 5.08 -33.15 -0.90
CA SER A 360 5.19 -34.52 -0.43
C SER A 360 4.85 -34.61 1.06
N LYS A 361 4.16 -35.69 1.44
CA LYS A 361 3.81 -35.96 2.86
C LYS A 361 5.03 -35.96 3.78
N ASP A 362 6.17 -36.46 3.29
CA ASP A 362 7.41 -36.58 4.05
C ASP A 362 8.07 -35.23 4.34
N ASN A 363 7.71 -34.18 3.57
CA ASN A 363 8.18 -32.82 3.76
C ASN A 363 7.32 -32.01 4.73
N ILE A 364 6.20 -32.56 5.22
CA ILE A 364 5.26 -31.84 6.06
C ILE A 364 5.57 -32.06 7.54
N THR A 365 5.85 -30.98 8.25
CA THR A 365 5.87 -30.92 9.71
C THR A 365 4.46 -30.70 10.22
N TRP A 366 3.96 -31.65 10.99
CA TRP A 366 2.62 -31.60 11.55
C TRP A 366 2.62 -30.95 12.93
N LEU A 367 1.72 -30.01 13.16
CA LEU A 367 1.44 -29.47 14.48
C LEU A 367 0.10 -29.98 14.98
N ASN A 368 -0.03 -30.16 16.30
CA ASN A 368 -1.27 -30.54 17.00
C ASN A 368 -1.94 -31.81 16.42
N GLU A 369 -1.17 -32.85 16.15
CA GLU A 369 -1.62 -34.05 15.46
C GLU A 369 -2.77 -34.81 16.16
N GLN A 370 -2.87 -34.73 17.49
CA GLN A 370 -3.84 -35.52 18.26
C GLN A 370 -5.24 -34.90 18.32
N SER A 371 -5.40 -33.65 17.98
CA SER A 371 -6.64 -32.90 18.23
C SER A 371 -7.24 -32.17 16.99
N GLY A 372 -6.65 -32.39 15.83
CA GLY A 372 -7.03 -31.72 14.59
C GLY A 372 -7.88 -32.57 13.65
N VAL A 373 -8.03 -32.10 12.42
CA VAL A 373 -8.69 -32.79 11.33
C VAL A 373 -7.96 -34.11 11.03
N SER A 374 -8.73 -35.18 10.77
CA SER A 374 -8.16 -36.49 10.44
C SER A 374 -7.22 -36.41 9.21
N ILE A 375 -6.07 -37.11 9.30
CA ILE A 375 -5.12 -37.14 8.19
C ILE A 375 -5.73 -37.78 6.91
N SER A 376 -6.76 -38.58 7.04
CA SER A 376 -7.48 -39.17 5.92
C SER A 376 -8.19 -38.14 5.02
N LYS A 377 -8.36 -36.92 5.51
CA LYS A 377 -8.91 -35.79 4.75
C LYS A 377 -7.87 -35.11 3.84
N TYR A 378 -6.59 -35.40 4.04
CA TYR A 378 -5.49 -34.79 3.28
C TYR A 378 -5.12 -35.65 2.07
N ASN A 379 -5.18 -35.04 0.91
CA ASN A 379 -4.80 -35.63 -0.37
C ASN A 379 -3.45 -35.03 -0.83
N PHE A 380 -2.40 -35.84 -0.87
CA PHE A 380 -1.06 -35.42 -1.29
C PHE A 380 -0.90 -35.66 -2.79
N VAL A 381 -0.53 -34.60 -3.53
CA VAL A 381 -0.39 -34.61 -4.99
C VAL A 381 1.00 -34.16 -5.46
N GLY A 382 1.92 -33.89 -4.51
CA GLY A 382 3.30 -33.52 -4.76
C GLY A 382 4.29 -34.69 -4.58
#